data_8ed6baea3f9901c29f967c47033d1612
#
_entry.id   8ed6baea3f9901c29f967c47033d1612
#
_cell.length_a   1.000
_cell.length_b   1.000
_cell.length_c   1.000
_cell.angle_alpha   90.00
_cell.angle_beta   90.00
_cell.angle_gamma   90.00
#
_symmetry.space_group_name_H-M   'P 1'
#
loop_
_entity.id
_entity.type
_entity.pdbx_description
1 polymer ?
#
loop_
_entity_poly.entity_id
_entity_poly.type
_entity_poly.pdbx_seq_one_letter_code
_entity_poly.pdbx_strand_id
1 'polypeptide(L)'
;MKHTFSHSFATRLSIYVFSFTLIVFATIMALFYNYNHEKVTSYAIERTHGLLSNIATEISSQLMSVETTINQSTWVLERNINLPDSLHLIIESVVKNNPLIVKSGIAFTPNYYKEKGKYFMPYASLDNKTNHVTYQVLGSQNYDYPCMDWYLIPKMQKQAYWSEPYYDDGGGNIIMSTYSKPLYDNRGELFAVFIASISLTQFTDTISLLKPYPSSYTYLISRNGSFLTHADRDKIMNETIFSEAFATENHSQEQIGREMLAGHTGTIRFDNQGNDSYAFYTTIPQIGWSVCTVCPSRIILQELDSTSRKIIYTFLVGILILLLIVSVSYTHLTL
;
A
#
# COMPACT_ATOMS: atom_id res chain seq x y z
N MET A 1 77.25 -1.37 8.81
CA MET A 1 76.89 -2.70 9.34
C MET A 1 75.41 -2.95 9.07
N LYS A 2 75.07 -3.75 8.09
CA LYS A 2 73.68 -4.19 7.84
C LYS A 2 73.39 -5.41 8.73
N HIS A 3 72.63 -5.23 9.81
CA HIS A 3 72.09 -6.36 10.55
C HIS A 3 71.01 -7.05 9.72
N THR A 4 71.37 -8.10 9.02
CA THR A 4 70.42 -9.04 8.47
C THR A 4 69.90 -9.89 9.63
N PHE A 5 68.67 -9.60 10.07
CA PHE A 5 67.96 -10.47 11.00
C PHE A 5 67.75 -11.83 10.31
N SER A 6 68.56 -12.81 10.61
CA SER A 6 68.37 -14.20 10.24
C SER A 6 67.32 -14.78 11.17
N HIS A 7 66.08 -14.76 10.72
CA HIS A 7 64.98 -15.40 11.45
C HIS A 7 65.24 -16.92 11.55
N SER A 8 65.17 -17.45 12.79
CA SER A 8 65.22 -18.89 13.06
C SER A 8 64.22 -19.66 12.17
N PHE A 9 64.57 -20.90 11.78
CA PHE A 9 63.67 -21.79 11.02
C PHE A 9 62.30 -21.88 11.65
N ALA A 10 62.20 -21.96 12.98
CA ALA A 10 60.94 -21.96 13.74
C ALA A 10 60.13 -20.70 13.52
N THR A 11 60.78 -19.51 13.47
CA THR A 11 60.10 -18.22 13.21
C THR A 11 59.50 -18.16 11.80
N ARG A 12 60.23 -18.64 10.79
CA ARG A 12 59.73 -18.69 9.40
C ARG A 12 58.56 -19.66 9.25
N LEU A 13 58.64 -20.83 9.87
CA LEU A 13 57.59 -21.84 9.86
C LEU A 13 56.31 -21.29 10.57
N SER A 14 56.47 -20.65 11.71
CA SER A 14 55.33 -20.01 12.44
C SER A 14 54.68 -18.94 11.59
N ILE A 15 55.42 -18.08 10.89
CA ILE A 15 54.88 -17.05 9.99
C ILE A 15 54.10 -17.68 8.83
N TYR A 16 54.61 -18.73 8.21
CA TYR A 16 53.90 -19.40 7.12
C TYR A 16 52.59 -20.06 7.59
N VAL A 17 52.63 -20.78 8.71
CA VAL A 17 51.42 -21.40 9.30
C VAL A 17 50.40 -20.34 9.66
N PHE A 18 50.84 -19.27 10.32
CA PHE A 18 49.94 -18.15 10.68
C PHE A 18 49.32 -17.49 9.43
N SER A 19 50.15 -17.16 8.42
CA SER A 19 49.67 -16.53 7.18
C SER A 19 48.67 -17.44 6.44
N PHE A 20 48.98 -18.75 6.34
CA PHE A 20 48.08 -19.72 5.72
C PHE A 20 46.73 -19.81 6.48
N THR A 21 46.78 -19.92 7.81
CA THR A 21 45.56 -19.98 8.65
C THR A 21 44.74 -18.73 8.52
N LEU A 22 45.38 -17.55 8.48
CA LEU A 22 44.71 -16.25 8.31
C LEU A 22 43.98 -16.18 6.94
N ILE A 23 44.65 -16.64 5.86
CA ILE A 23 44.04 -16.65 4.52
C ILE A 23 42.83 -17.58 4.48
N VAL A 24 42.96 -18.79 5.01
CA VAL A 24 41.84 -19.76 5.07
C VAL A 24 40.68 -19.18 5.87
N PHE A 25 40.98 -18.58 7.01
CA PHE A 25 39.96 -17.99 7.88
C PHE A 25 39.26 -16.80 7.22
N ALA A 26 40.03 -15.92 6.54
CA ALA A 26 39.49 -14.79 5.78
C ALA A 26 38.59 -15.25 4.63
N THR A 27 38.98 -16.31 3.93
CA THR A 27 38.20 -16.92 2.84
C THR A 27 36.86 -17.47 3.36
N ILE A 28 36.92 -18.26 4.42
CA ILE A 28 35.69 -18.80 5.08
C ILE A 28 34.79 -17.67 5.51
N MET A 29 35.35 -16.61 6.09
CA MET A 29 34.59 -15.43 6.54
C MET A 29 33.91 -14.72 5.36
N ALA A 30 34.63 -14.52 4.25
CA ALA A 30 34.06 -13.87 3.07
C ALA A 30 32.90 -14.69 2.47
N LEU A 31 33.08 -16.01 2.36
CA LEU A 31 32.01 -16.91 1.90
C LEU A 31 30.79 -16.89 2.84
N PHE A 32 31.04 -16.95 4.14
CA PHE A 32 29.97 -16.93 5.14
C PHE A 32 29.25 -15.59 5.15
N TYR A 33 29.97 -14.48 5.03
CA TYR A 33 29.36 -13.14 4.93
C TYR A 33 28.46 -13.02 3.69
N ASN A 34 28.95 -13.41 2.51
CA ASN A 34 28.16 -13.35 1.28
C ASN A 34 26.92 -14.25 1.35
N TYR A 35 27.07 -15.47 1.86
CA TYR A 35 25.96 -16.40 2.02
C TYR A 35 24.88 -15.85 2.97
N ASN A 36 25.29 -15.31 4.12
CA ASN A 36 24.32 -14.72 5.07
C ASN A 36 23.68 -13.44 4.52
N HIS A 37 24.45 -12.61 3.80
CA HIS A 37 23.92 -11.40 3.18
C HIS A 37 22.78 -11.71 2.21
N GLU A 38 22.94 -12.66 1.31
CA GLU A 38 21.88 -13.08 0.39
C GLU A 38 20.67 -13.66 1.13
N LYS A 39 20.90 -14.54 2.09
CA LYS A 39 19.83 -15.19 2.86
C LYS A 39 19.01 -14.21 3.66
N VAL A 40 19.65 -13.29 4.38
CA VAL A 40 18.95 -12.31 5.23
C VAL A 40 18.21 -11.29 4.38
N THR A 41 18.79 -10.86 3.25
CA THR A 41 18.11 -9.97 2.30
C THR A 41 16.86 -10.65 1.71
N SER A 42 16.98 -11.90 1.26
CA SER A 42 15.85 -12.67 0.75
C SER A 42 14.76 -12.85 1.80
N TYR A 43 15.14 -13.20 3.03
CA TYR A 43 14.19 -13.34 4.15
C TYR A 43 13.49 -12.02 4.50
N ALA A 44 14.23 -10.91 4.52
CA ALA A 44 13.66 -9.59 4.79
C ALA A 44 12.66 -9.16 3.71
N ILE A 45 12.96 -9.45 2.44
CA ILE A 45 12.07 -9.20 1.31
C ILE A 45 10.80 -10.06 1.44
N GLU A 46 10.95 -11.36 1.69
CA GLU A 46 9.81 -12.29 1.85
C GLU A 46 8.91 -11.87 3.02
N ARG A 47 9.51 -11.52 4.16
CA ARG A 47 8.77 -11.00 5.33
C ARG A 47 8.00 -9.73 4.98
N THR A 48 8.61 -8.80 4.22
CA THR A 48 7.94 -7.55 3.82
C THR A 48 6.79 -7.82 2.87
N HIS A 49 6.92 -8.80 1.96
CA HIS A 49 5.80 -9.26 1.14
C HIS A 49 4.65 -9.82 1.98
N GLY A 50 4.95 -10.61 3.00
CA GLY A 50 3.93 -11.11 3.93
C GLY A 50 3.18 -9.97 4.66
N LEU A 51 3.92 -8.96 5.11
CA LEU A 51 3.31 -7.76 5.72
C LEU A 51 2.46 -6.97 4.73
N LEU A 52 2.93 -6.79 3.48
CA LEU A 52 2.15 -6.14 2.43
C LEU A 52 0.87 -6.90 2.10
N SER A 53 0.93 -8.23 2.04
CA SER A 53 -0.27 -9.07 1.82
C SER A 53 -1.31 -8.88 2.93
N ASN A 54 -0.87 -8.76 4.19
CA ASN A 54 -1.76 -8.46 5.31
C ASN A 54 -2.40 -7.06 5.16
N ILE A 55 -1.60 -6.06 4.75
CA ILE A 55 -2.09 -4.70 4.46
C ILE A 55 -3.14 -4.73 3.34
N ALA A 56 -2.87 -5.43 2.24
CA ALA A 56 -3.80 -5.57 1.13
C ALA A 56 -5.10 -6.25 1.56
N THR A 57 -5.02 -7.26 2.42
CA THR A 57 -6.18 -7.96 2.97
C THR A 57 -7.01 -7.05 3.88
N GLU A 58 -6.37 -6.26 4.73
CA GLU A 58 -7.04 -5.28 5.60
C GLU A 58 -7.77 -4.22 4.77
N ILE A 59 -7.10 -3.65 3.75
CA ILE A 59 -7.71 -2.69 2.83
C ILE A 59 -8.91 -3.32 2.11
N SER A 60 -8.75 -4.54 1.58
CA SER A 60 -9.83 -5.27 0.92
C SER A 60 -11.03 -5.48 1.85
N SER A 61 -10.77 -5.85 3.11
CA SER A 61 -11.81 -6.04 4.13
C SER A 61 -12.58 -4.74 4.42
N GLN A 62 -11.87 -3.62 4.54
CA GLN A 62 -12.50 -2.31 4.76
C GLN A 62 -13.39 -1.90 3.57
N LEU A 63 -12.92 -2.04 2.34
CA LEU A 63 -13.70 -1.71 1.15
C LEU A 63 -14.89 -2.68 0.99
N MET A 64 -14.70 -3.96 1.26
CA MET A 64 -15.78 -4.94 1.26
C MET A 64 -16.85 -4.65 2.32
N SER A 65 -16.50 -4.03 3.44
CA SER A 65 -17.48 -3.60 4.44
C SER A 65 -18.44 -2.53 3.88
N VAL A 66 -17.94 -1.62 3.04
CA VAL A 66 -18.77 -0.61 2.32
C VAL A 66 -19.72 -1.30 1.36
N GLU A 67 -19.19 -2.21 0.53
CA GLU A 67 -20.00 -2.99 -0.43
C GLU A 67 -21.09 -3.80 0.27
N THR A 68 -20.73 -4.45 1.39
CA THR A 68 -21.67 -5.25 2.19
C THR A 68 -22.77 -4.38 2.77
N THR A 69 -22.44 -3.18 3.27
CA THR A 69 -23.41 -2.23 3.80
C THR A 69 -24.44 -1.84 2.75
N ILE A 70 -24.00 -1.54 1.51
CA ILE A 70 -24.91 -1.25 0.39
C ILE A 70 -25.73 -2.47 0.00
N ASN A 71 -25.10 -3.65 -0.07
CA ASN A 71 -25.79 -4.88 -0.44
C ASN A 71 -26.91 -5.24 0.54
N GLN A 72 -26.66 -5.13 1.84
CA GLN A 72 -27.66 -5.37 2.88
C GLN A 72 -28.79 -4.31 2.84
N SER A 73 -28.43 -3.05 2.63
CA SER A 73 -29.41 -1.96 2.57
C SER A 73 -30.25 -2.01 1.30
N THR A 74 -29.77 -2.63 0.23
CA THR A 74 -30.52 -2.82 -1.03
C THR A 74 -31.84 -3.57 -0.79
N TRP A 75 -31.81 -4.65 0.00
CA TRP A 75 -33.01 -5.43 0.30
C TRP A 75 -34.07 -4.60 1.08
N VAL A 76 -33.63 -3.73 1.99
CA VAL A 76 -34.54 -2.83 2.71
C VAL A 76 -35.09 -1.79 1.74
N LEU A 77 -34.28 -1.27 0.83
CA LEU A 77 -34.69 -0.30 -0.19
C LEU A 77 -35.78 -0.89 -1.11
N GLU A 78 -35.58 -2.08 -1.64
CA GLU A 78 -36.54 -2.74 -2.56
C GLU A 78 -37.92 -2.93 -1.93
N ARG A 79 -37.99 -3.20 -0.63
CA ARG A 79 -39.26 -3.31 0.12
C ARG A 79 -39.93 -1.98 0.35
N ASN A 80 -39.18 -0.87 0.43
CA ASN A 80 -39.69 0.45 0.70
C ASN A 80 -39.73 1.36 -0.54
N ILE A 81 -39.53 0.77 -1.73
CA ILE A 81 -39.44 1.53 -2.99
C ILE A 81 -40.70 2.38 -3.27
N ASN A 82 -41.87 1.98 -2.80
CA ASN A 82 -43.13 2.71 -2.96
C ASN A 82 -43.32 3.84 -1.94
N LEU A 83 -42.37 4.04 -1.03
CA LEU A 83 -42.40 5.04 0.03
C LEU A 83 -41.22 6.02 -0.09
N PRO A 84 -41.18 6.88 -1.14
CA PRO A 84 -40.03 7.73 -1.43
C PRO A 84 -39.65 8.65 -0.27
N ASP A 85 -40.60 9.06 0.55
CA ASP A 85 -40.35 9.94 1.71
C ASP A 85 -39.63 9.20 2.86
N SER A 86 -39.65 7.89 2.92
CA SER A 86 -38.96 7.09 3.95
C SER A 86 -37.55 6.68 3.56
N LEU A 87 -37.15 6.89 2.32
CA LEU A 87 -35.83 6.45 1.82
C LEU A 87 -34.64 7.12 2.53
N HIS A 88 -34.85 8.32 3.10
CA HIS A 88 -33.86 9.01 3.90
C HIS A 88 -33.39 8.18 5.11
N LEU A 89 -34.27 7.39 5.72
CA LEU A 89 -33.93 6.53 6.88
C LEU A 89 -32.91 5.44 6.49
N ILE A 90 -33.02 4.94 5.26
CA ILE A 90 -32.11 3.89 4.74
C ILE A 90 -30.72 4.49 4.53
N ILE A 91 -30.62 5.61 3.81
CA ILE A 91 -29.31 6.23 3.52
C ILE A 91 -28.64 6.80 4.77
N GLU A 92 -29.40 7.33 5.72
CA GLU A 92 -28.87 7.71 7.03
C GLU A 92 -28.30 6.51 7.79
N SER A 93 -29.01 5.38 7.78
CA SER A 93 -28.53 4.14 8.38
C SER A 93 -27.21 3.68 7.75
N VAL A 94 -27.05 3.81 6.42
CA VAL A 94 -25.82 3.46 5.71
C VAL A 94 -24.63 4.26 6.23
N VAL A 95 -24.73 5.58 6.32
CA VAL A 95 -23.64 6.45 6.78
C VAL A 95 -23.37 6.33 8.28
N LYS A 96 -24.37 5.97 9.10
CA LYS A 96 -24.22 5.78 10.55
C LYS A 96 -23.59 4.44 10.91
N ASN A 97 -23.87 3.39 10.14
CA ASN A 97 -23.47 2.02 10.48
C ASN A 97 -22.11 1.61 9.94
N ASN A 98 -21.51 2.44 9.07
CA ASN A 98 -20.18 2.16 8.56
C ASN A 98 -19.30 3.43 8.62
N PRO A 99 -18.27 3.47 9.48
CA PRO A 99 -17.46 4.66 9.72
C PRO A 99 -16.62 5.11 8.52
N LEU A 100 -16.45 4.27 7.50
CA LEU A 100 -15.77 4.65 6.27
C LEU A 100 -16.67 5.43 5.32
N ILE A 101 -18.00 5.26 5.43
CA ILE A 101 -18.96 5.89 4.53
C ILE A 101 -19.26 7.30 5.04
N VAL A 102 -18.78 8.29 4.30
CA VAL A 102 -19.05 9.70 4.62
C VAL A 102 -20.29 10.21 3.92
N LYS A 103 -20.74 9.58 2.84
CA LYS A 103 -21.90 9.97 2.05
C LYS A 103 -22.58 8.75 1.46
N SER A 104 -23.91 8.81 1.36
CA SER A 104 -24.71 7.78 0.67
C SER A 104 -25.90 8.42 -0.02
N GLY A 105 -26.36 7.80 -1.09
CA GLY A 105 -27.53 8.28 -1.82
C GLY A 105 -28.09 7.24 -2.78
N ILE A 106 -29.33 7.47 -3.19
CA ILE A 106 -30.03 6.64 -4.16
C ILE A 106 -30.42 7.52 -5.33
N ALA A 107 -29.71 7.39 -6.45
CA ALA A 107 -29.93 8.17 -7.65
C ALA A 107 -30.93 7.44 -8.56
N PHE A 108 -32.17 7.85 -8.55
CA PHE A 108 -33.22 7.26 -9.38
C PHE A 108 -33.07 7.67 -10.86
N THR A 109 -33.52 6.83 -11.77
CA THR A 109 -33.62 7.20 -13.18
C THR A 109 -34.54 8.42 -13.35
N PRO A 110 -34.26 9.31 -14.31
CA PRO A 110 -35.11 10.48 -14.52
C PRO A 110 -36.60 10.13 -14.67
N ASN A 111 -37.46 10.87 -13.97
CA ASN A 111 -38.93 10.71 -13.93
C ASN A 111 -39.42 9.37 -13.31
N TYR A 112 -38.59 8.65 -12.54
CA TYR A 112 -39.03 7.42 -11.86
C TYR A 112 -40.22 7.67 -10.93
N TYR A 113 -40.09 8.68 -10.06
CA TYR A 113 -41.23 9.22 -9.25
C TYR A 113 -41.70 10.51 -9.89
N LYS A 114 -42.82 10.44 -10.61
CA LYS A 114 -43.39 11.60 -11.32
C LYS A 114 -43.67 12.80 -10.40
N GLU A 115 -44.13 12.52 -9.18
CA GLU A 115 -44.43 13.53 -8.14
C GLU A 115 -43.18 14.19 -7.55
N LYS A 116 -42.00 13.59 -7.71
CA LYS A 116 -40.70 14.14 -7.23
C LYS A 116 -39.95 14.94 -8.30
N GLY A 117 -40.53 15.04 -9.51
CA GLY A 117 -39.90 15.72 -10.65
C GLY A 117 -38.95 14.87 -11.46
N LYS A 118 -38.21 15.54 -12.36
CA LYS A 118 -37.31 14.83 -13.31
C LYS A 118 -36.16 14.13 -12.59
N TYR A 119 -35.57 14.77 -11.61
CA TYR A 119 -34.42 14.26 -10.86
C TYR A 119 -34.80 14.06 -9.39
N PHE A 120 -34.54 12.89 -8.88
CA PHE A 120 -34.77 12.57 -7.48
C PHE A 120 -33.63 11.69 -6.96
N MET A 121 -32.81 12.27 -6.10
CA MET A 121 -31.72 11.59 -5.44
C MET A 121 -31.70 11.96 -3.96
N PRO A 122 -32.41 11.20 -3.09
CA PRO A 122 -32.21 11.30 -1.66
C PRO A 122 -30.75 11.02 -1.31
N TYR A 123 -30.16 11.86 -0.47
CA TYR A 123 -28.74 11.88 -0.20
C TYR A 123 -28.45 12.26 1.25
N ALA A 124 -27.58 11.52 1.90
CA ALA A 124 -27.13 11.78 3.26
C ALA A 124 -25.62 11.99 3.30
N SER A 125 -25.16 12.93 4.10
CA SER A 125 -23.77 13.24 4.35
C SER A 125 -23.50 13.26 5.84
N LEU A 126 -22.47 12.55 6.29
CA LEU A 126 -21.99 12.51 7.67
C LEU A 126 -20.85 13.52 7.84
N ASP A 127 -21.03 14.45 8.75
CA ASP A 127 -19.91 15.26 9.24
C ASP A 127 -19.21 14.50 10.36
N ASN A 128 -18.03 13.95 10.07
CA ASN A 128 -17.27 13.14 11.00
C ASN A 128 -16.74 13.92 12.23
N LYS A 129 -16.71 15.26 12.17
CA LYS A 129 -16.27 16.09 13.30
C LYS A 129 -17.38 16.24 14.33
N THR A 130 -18.62 16.43 13.85
CA THR A 130 -19.79 16.65 14.70
C THR A 130 -20.65 15.41 14.89
N ASN A 131 -20.38 14.33 14.13
CA ASN A 131 -21.20 13.11 14.03
C ASN A 131 -22.65 13.41 13.64
N HIS A 132 -22.86 14.52 12.91
CA HIS A 132 -24.19 14.96 12.46
C HIS A 132 -24.43 14.50 11.02
N VAL A 133 -25.58 13.88 10.79
CA VAL A 133 -26.03 13.50 9.44
C VAL A 133 -26.94 14.60 8.90
N THR A 134 -26.56 15.14 7.74
CA THR A 134 -27.38 16.03 6.95
C THR A 134 -28.05 15.24 5.83
N TYR A 135 -29.34 15.51 5.65
CA TYR A 135 -30.15 14.96 4.57
C TYR A 135 -30.50 16.04 3.56
N GLN A 136 -30.47 15.72 2.29
CA GLN A 136 -30.91 16.59 1.20
C GLN A 136 -31.37 15.75 0.00
N VAL A 137 -32.08 16.36 -0.91
CA VAL A 137 -32.46 15.77 -2.19
C VAL A 137 -31.63 16.49 -3.26
N LEU A 138 -30.79 15.70 -3.96
CA LEU A 138 -29.97 16.19 -5.06
C LEU A 138 -30.66 15.93 -6.39
N GLY A 139 -30.21 16.66 -7.41
CA GLY A 139 -30.72 16.58 -8.75
C GLY A 139 -31.43 17.88 -9.17
N SER A 140 -30.81 18.54 -10.14
CA SER A 140 -31.35 19.79 -10.73
C SER A 140 -30.78 19.90 -12.17
N GLN A 141 -31.18 20.95 -12.88
CA GLN A 141 -30.55 21.22 -14.19
C GLN A 141 -29.05 21.53 -14.08
N ASN A 142 -28.60 22.01 -12.92
CA ASN A 142 -27.18 22.30 -12.66
C ASN A 142 -26.42 21.12 -12.08
N TYR A 143 -27.11 20.04 -11.67
CA TYR A 143 -26.52 18.82 -11.17
C TYR A 143 -27.21 17.61 -11.81
N ASP A 144 -26.80 17.36 -13.08
CA ASP A 144 -27.31 16.25 -13.90
C ASP A 144 -26.52 14.97 -13.56
N TYR A 145 -26.87 14.32 -12.42
CA TYR A 145 -26.19 13.11 -11.97
C TYR A 145 -26.21 11.94 -12.95
N PRO A 146 -27.18 11.75 -13.86
CA PRO A 146 -27.12 10.73 -14.89
C PRO A 146 -25.90 10.82 -15.82
N CYS A 147 -25.27 11.99 -15.92
CA CYS A 147 -24.06 12.21 -16.73
C CYS A 147 -22.75 11.96 -15.96
N MET A 148 -22.83 11.72 -14.64
CA MET A 148 -21.67 11.49 -13.81
C MET A 148 -21.14 10.05 -13.94
N ASP A 149 -19.83 9.88 -13.94
CA ASP A 149 -19.16 8.58 -14.12
C ASP A 149 -19.63 7.53 -13.12
N TRP A 150 -19.79 7.93 -11.86
CA TRP A 150 -20.28 7.05 -10.79
C TRP A 150 -21.71 6.53 -11.01
N TYR A 151 -22.53 7.19 -11.87
CA TYR A 151 -23.85 6.73 -12.28
C TYR A 151 -23.80 6.01 -13.62
N LEU A 152 -23.08 6.58 -14.59
CA LEU A 152 -23.08 6.12 -15.98
C LEU A 152 -22.31 4.80 -16.17
N ILE A 153 -21.13 4.67 -15.53
CA ILE A 153 -20.29 3.48 -15.69
C ILE A 153 -21.00 2.21 -15.16
N PRO A 154 -21.51 2.16 -13.91
CA PRO A 154 -22.22 0.98 -13.43
C PRO A 154 -23.48 0.66 -14.23
N LYS A 155 -24.20 1.68 -14.73
CA LYS A 155 -25.33 1.50 -15.65
C LYS A 155 -24.91 0.80 -16.95
N MET A 156 -23.80 1.24 -17.56
CA MET A 156 -23.30 0.67 -18.83
C MET A 156 -22.74 -0.74 -18.65
N GLN A 157 -21.98 -0.95 -17.57
CA GLN A 157 -21.36 -2.24 -17.27
C GLN A 157 -22.33 -3.25 -16.66
N LYS A 158 -23.50 -2.79 -16.18
CA LYS A 158 -24.49 -3.59 -15.42
C LYS A 158 -23.89 -4.29 -14.20
N GLN A 159 -22.86 -3.69 -13.61
CA GLN A 159 -22.13 -4.20 -12.46
C GLN A 159 -21.86 -3.09 -11.47
N ALA A 160 -21.67 -3.47 -10.22
CA ALA A 160 -21.20 -2.55 -9.21
C ALA A 160 -19.77 -2.08 -9.55
N TYR A 161 -19.46 -0.84 -9.19
CA TYR A 161 -18.26 -0.15 -9.63
C TYR A 161 -17.73 0.77 -8.55
N TRP A 162 -16.42 0.75 -8.31
CA TRP A 162 -15.70 1.78 -7.57
C TRP A 162 -15.18 2.84 -8.53
N SER A 163 -15.57 4.10 -8.32
CA SER A 163 -15.15 5.21 -9.17
C SER A 163 -13.67 5.54 -9.03
N GLU A 164 -13.09 6.12 -10.07
CA GLU A 164 -11.86 6.89 -9.93
C GLU A 164 -12.05 8.02 -8.92
N PRO A 165 -10.94 8.57 -8.35
CA PRO A 165 -11.05 9.70 -7.45
C PRO A 165 -11.67 10.92 -8.14
N TYR A 166 -12.56 11.60 -7.46
CA TYR A 166 -13.16 12.84 -7.94
C TYR A 166 -13.42 13.82 -6.80
N TYR A 167 -13.56 15.08 -7.17
CA TYR A 167 -13.90 16.16 -6.23
C TYR A 167 -15.41 16.36 -6.17
N ASP A 168 -15.98 16.38 -4.98
CA ASP A 168 -17.41 16.52 -4.79
C ASP A 168 -17.83 17.99 -4.73
N ASP A 169 -18.12 18.56 -5.90
CA ASP A 169 -18.54 19.94 -6.11
C ASP A 169 -20.00 20.19 -5.66
N GLY A 170 -20.32 20.15 -4.45
CA GLY A 170 -21.68 20.47 -3.98
C GLY A 170 -22.12 19.73 -2.74
N GLY A 171 -21.33 18.77 -2.33
CA GLY A 171 -21.60 17.96 -1.14
C GLY A 171 -20.60 18.09 -0.01
N GLY A 172 -19.70 19.10 -0.01
CA GLY A 172 -18.74 19.30 1.08
C GLY A 172 -17.27 19.42 0.69
N ASN A 173 -16.98 19.57 -0.60
CA ASN A 173 -15.65 19.88 -1.12
C ASN A 173 -14.57 18.87 -0.63
N ILE A 174 -14.84 17.57 -0.78
CA ILE A 174 -13.90 16.50 -0.41
C ILE A 174 -13.55 15.65 -1.62
N ILE A 175 -12.33 15.11 -1.61
CA ILE A 175 -11.90 14.12 -2.58
C ILE A 175 -12.44 12.76 -2.13
N MET A 176 -13.17 12.08 -3.01
CA MET A 176 -13.80 10.80 -2.71
C MET A 176 -13.62 9.78 -3.81
N SER A 177 -13.85 8.51 -3.43
CA SER A 177 -14.19 7.42 -4.33
C SER A 177 -15.53 6.85 -3.90
N THR A 178 -16.35 6.46 -4.87
CA THR A 178 -17.72 6.03 -4.65
C THR A 178 -17.93 4.60 -5.14
N TYR A 179 -18.45 3.77 -4.26
CA TYR A 179 -19.03 2.49 -4.62
C TYR A 179 -20.44 2.71 -5.12
N SER A 180 -20.73 2.26 -6.33
CA SER A 180 -22.00 2.46 -7.02
C SER A 180 -22.59 1.12 -7.44
N LYS A 181 -23.78 0.81 -6.94
CA LYS A 181 -24.51 -0.42 -7.26
C LYS A 181 -25.73 -0.10 -8.11
N PRO A 182 -25.79 -0.55 -9.38
CA PRO A 182 -26.99 -0.37 -10.19
C PRO A 182 -28.09 -1.34 -9.75
N LEU A 183 -29.31 -0.85 -9.71
CA LEU A 183 -30.50 -1.57 -9.25
C LEU A 183 -31.49 -1.71 -10.40
N TYR A 184 -31.96 -2.93 -10.64
CA TYR A 184 -32.82 -3.27 -11.76
C TYR A 184 -34.16 -3.82 -11.27
N ASP A 185 -35.23 -3.52 -12.02
CA ASP A 185 -36.53 -4.08 -11.80
C ASP A 185 -36.61 -5.53 -12.33
N ASN A 186 -37.76 -6.18 -12.11
CA ASN A 186 -38.02 -7.56 -12.58
C ASN A 186 -37.98 -7.73 -14.12
N ARG A 187 -37.98 -6.64 -14.88
CA ARG A 187 -37.85 -6.62 -16.34
C ARG A 187 -36.43 -6.38 -16.81
N GLY A 188 -35.50 -6.15 -15.84
CA GLY A 188 -34.10 -5.86 -16.12
C GLY A 188 -33.85 -4.39 -16.49
N GLU A 189 -34.79 -3.50 -16.25
CA GLU A 189 -34.62 -2.07 -16.47
C GLU A 189 -34.02 -1.39 -15.23
N LEU A 190 -33.02 -0.54 -15.46
CA LEU A 190 -32.40 0.22 -14.39
C LEU A 190 -33.41 1.18 -13.78
N PHE A 191 -33.65 1.13 -12.49
CA PHE A 191 -34.47 2.10 -11.80
C PHE A 191 -33.70 3.05 -10.90
N ALA A 192 -32.54 2.66 -10.37
CA ALA A 192 -31.69 3.51 -9.55
C ALA A 192 -30.25 3.04 -9.53
N VAL A 193 -29.34 3.91 -9.06
CA VAL A 193 -27.99 3.58 -8.64
C VAL A 193 -27.84 3.93 -7.16
N PHE A 194 -27.53 2.95 -6.32
CA PHE A 194 -27.28 3.12 -4.89
C PHE A 194 -25.81 3.34 -4.65
N ILE A 195 -25.46 4.43 -3.96
CA ILE A 195 -24.07 4.85 -3.77
C ILE A 195 -23.66 4.93 -2.31
N ALA A 196 -22.39 4.63 -2.07
CA ALA A 196 -21.67 4.94 -0.83
C ALA A 196 -20.29 5.49 -1.17
N SER A 197 -19.96 6.65 -0.60
CA SER A 197 -18.70 7.33 -0.87
C SER A 197 -17.81 7.33 0.37
N ILE A 198 -16.53 7.08 0.15
CA ILE A 198 -15.47 7.20 1.16
C ILE A 198 -14.65 8.46 0.90
N SER A 199 -14.22 9.13 1.97
CA SER A 199 -13.28 10.24 1.88
C SER A 199 -11.87 9.68 1.67
N LEU A 200 -11.22 9.99 0.56
CA LEU A 200 -9.86 9.54 0.29
C LEU A 200 -8.84 10.17 1.24
N THR A 201 -9.10 11.38 1.73
CA THR A 201 -8.27 12.00 2.76
C THR A 201 -8.28 11.22 4.06
N GLN A 202 -9.47 10.85 4.56
CA GLN A 202 -9.60 10.04 5.78
C GLN A 202 -9.10 8.61 5.57
N PHE A 203 -9.35 8.05 4.40
CA PHE A 203 -8.85 6.73 4.03
C PHE A 203 -7.32 6.72 3.98
N THR A 204 -6.69 7.79 3.48
CA THR A 204 -5.23 7.97 3.53
C THR A 204 -4.71 7.95 4.97
N ASP A 205 -5.39 8.61 5.90
CA ASP A 205 -5.00 8.60 7.32
C ASP A 205 -5.01 7.18 7.88
N THR A 206 -6.04 6.40 7.57
CA THR A 206 -6.15 4.98 7.98
C THR A 206 -5.02 4.14 7.36
N ILE A 207 -4.80 4.26 6.05
CA ILE A 207 -3.77 3.50 5.33
C ILE A 207 -2.37 3.88 5.78
N SER A 208 -2.13 5.14 6.15
CA SER A 208 -0.82 5.60 6.63
C SER A 208 -0.36 4.91 7.93
N LEU A 209 -1.29 4.34 8.69
CA LEU A 209 -1.00 3.54 9.87
C LEU A 209 -0.59 2.09 9.51
N LEU A 210 -0.99 1.62 8.33
CA LEU A 210 -0.72 0.28 7.83
C LEU A 210 0.61 0.28 7.07
N LYS A 211 1.72 0.30 7.80
CA LYS A 211 3.07 0.28 7.22
C LYS A 211 3.96 -0.76 7.90
N PRO A 212 4.76 -1.51 7.15
CA PRO A 212 5.61 -2.57 7.71
C PRO A 212 6.72 -2.02 8.62
N TYR A 213 7.20 -0.80 8.34
CA TYR A 213 8.28 -0.16 9.08
C TYR A 213 7.98 1.32 9.34
N PRO A 214 8.48 1.93 10.43
CA PRO A 214 8.23 3.33 10.78
C PRO A 214 8.56 4.33 9.67
N SER A 215 9.61 4.07 8.90
CA SER A 215 10.08 4.95 7.81
C SER A 215 9.60 4.52 6.42
N SER A 216 8.73 3.51 6.33
CA SER A 216 8.05 3.17 5.09
C SER A 216 6.78 4.00 4.92
N TYR A 217 6.31 4.13 3.69
CA TYR A 217 5.00 4.66 3.41
C TYR A 217 4.25 3.78 2.43
N THR A 218 2.94 3.78 2.55
CA THR A 218 2.05 2.97 1.72
C THR A 218 1.13 3.89 0.94
N TYR A 219 0.94 3.60 -0.34
CA TYR A 219 -0.01 4.28 -1.19
C TYR A 219 -0.83 3.28 -2.01
N LEU A 220 -2.00 3.75 -2.45
CA LEU A 220 -2.87 3.02 -3.36
C LEU A 220 -3.00 3.77 -4.68
N ILE A 221 -3.08 3.00 -5.76
CA ILE A 221 -3.46 3.52 -7.07
C ILE A 221 -4.71 2.81 -7.58
N SER A 222 -5.49 3.56 -8.34
CA SER A 222 -6.66 3.05 -9.05
C SER A 222 -6.27 2.28 -10.32
N ARG A 223 -7.26 1.82 -11.07
CA ARG A 223 -7.06 1.06 -12.32
C ARG A 223 -6.37 1.85 -13.43
N ASN A 224 -6.45 3.17 -13.39
CA ASN A 224 -5.77 4.06 -14.35
C ASN A 224 -4.43 4.60 -13.83
N GLY A 225 -4.02 4.21 -12.63
CA GLY A 225 -2.77 4.65 -11.99
C GLY A 225 -2.87 5.95 -11.21
N SER A 226 -4.07 6.54 -11.04
CA SER A 226 -4.26 7.72 -10.20
C SER A 226 -4.06 7.37 -8.73
N PHE A 227 -3.40 8.26 -7.98
CA PHE A 227 -3.24 8.07 -6.56
C PHE A 227 -4.59 8.22 -5.83
N LEU A 228 -5.01 7.13 -5.18
CA LEU A 228 -6.18 7.09 -4.29
C LEU A 228 -5.81 7.51 -2.87
N THR A 229 -4.64 7.06 -2.42
CA THR A 229 -4.01 7.49 -1.17
C THR A 229 -2.53 7.71 -1.40
N HIS A 230 -1.96 8.71 -0.72
CA HIS A 230 -0.53 9.00 -0.79
C HIS A 230 -0.09 9.75 0.46
N ALA A 231 1.19 9.61 0.87
CA ALA A 231 1.76 10.37 2.00
C ALA A 231 1.75 11.88 1.73
N ASP A 232 2.02 12.28 0.50
CA ASP A 232 1.81 13.62 -0.02
C ASP A 232 0.37 13.72 -0.56
N ARG A 233 -0.48 14.48 0.15
CA ARG A 233 -1.93 14.58 -0.16
C ARG A 233 -2.21 15.35 -1.44
N ASP A 234 -1.30 16.23 -1.86
CA ASP A 234 -1.47 17.03 -3.08
C ASP A 234 -1.42 16.17 -4.34
N LYS A 235 -0.85 14.95 -4.26
CA LYS A 235 -0.84 13.99 -5.36
C LYS A 235 -2.17 13.28 -5.57
N ILE A 236 -3.01 13.19 -4.51
CA ILE A 236 -4.32 12.53 -4.60
C ILE A 236 -5.19 13.29 -5.60
N MET A 237 -5.68 12.60 -6.63
CA MET A 237 -6.46 13.12 -7.76
C MET A 237 -5.65 13.95 -8.78
N ASN A 238 -4.57 14.59 -8.38
CA ASN A 238 -3.79 15.49 -9.24
C ASN A 238 -2.71 14.79 -10.05
N GLU A 239 -2.21 13.66 -9.56
CA GLU A 239 -1.12 12.90 -10.18
C GLU A 239 -1.46 11.42 -10.34
N THR A 240 -0.75 10.80 -11.28
CA THR A 240 -0.69 9.36 -11.46
C THR A 240 0.73 8.89 -11.18
N ILE A 241 0.90 7.60 -10.93
CA ILE A 241 2.24 7.00 -10.79
C ILE A 241 3.10 7.25 -12.05
N PHE A 242 2.49 7.40 -13.22
CA PHE A 242 3.18 7.66 -14.48
C PHE A 242 3.57 9.12 -14.65
N SER A 243 2.71 10.08 -14.25
CA SER A 243 3.05 11.51 -14.30
C SER A 243 4.19 11.83 -13.34
N GLU A 244 4.22 11.21 -12.16
CA GLU A 244 5.33 11.32 -11.23
C GLU A 244 6.62 10.71 -11.80
N ALA A 245 6.54 9.49 -12.35
CA ALA A 245 7.67 8.82 -12.98
C ALA A 245 8.27 9.64 -14.13
N PHE A 246 7.40 10.26 -14.94
CA PHE A 246 7.82 11.14 -16.04
C PHE A 246 8.48 12.42 -15.53
N ALA A 247 7.90 13.08 -14.54
CA ALA A 247 8.42 14.31 -13.96
C ALA A 247 9.80 14.12 -13.27
N THR A 248 10.06 12.92 -12.76
CA THR A 248 11.33 12.57 -12.10
C THR A 248 12.29 11.78 -13.00
N GLU A 249 11.94 11.53 -14.27
CA GLU A 249 12.69 10.69 -15.21
C GLU A 249 13.01 9.29 -14.63
N ASN A 250 12.12 8.76 -13.78
CA ASN A 250 12.33 7.52 -13.04
C ASN A 250 11.71 6.31 -13.76
N HIS A 251 12.48 5.67 -14.63
CA HIS A 251 12.05 4.48 -15.38
C HIS A 251 11.64 3.31 -14.46
N SER A 252 12.28 3.16 -13.30
CA SER A 252 11.92 2.09 -12.37
C SER A 252 10.55 2.34 -11.74
N GLN A 253 10.19 3.58 -11.46
CA GLN A 253 8.87 3.95 -10.98
C GLN A 253 7.80 3.74 -12.06
N GLU A 254 8.10 4.04 -13.32
CA GLU A 254 7.23 3.72 -14.46
C GLU A 254 7.00 2.20 -14.54
N GLN A 255 8.05 1.39 -14.39
CA GLN A 255 7.94 -0.07 -14.37
C GLN A 255 7.06 -0.54 -13.22
N ILE A 256 7.23 -0.01 -11.99
CA ILE A 256 6.37 -0.31 -10.85
C ILE A 256 4.90 -0.05 -11.19
N GLY A 257 4.59 1.11 -11.80
CA GLY A 257 3.24 1.45 -12.24
C GLY A 257 2.66 0.44 -13.23
N ARG A 258 3.42 0.03 -14.23
CA ARG A 258 3.00 -0.96 -15.24
C ARG A 258 2.72 -2.33 -14.61
N GLU A 259 3.58 -2.80 -13.73
CA GLU A 259 3.41 -4.07 -13.01
C GLU A 259 2.17 -4.04 -12.10
N MET A 260 1.96 -2.95 -11.38
CA MET A 260 0.78 -2.75 -10.52
C MET A 260 -0.52 -2.76 -11.33
N LEU A 261 -0.58 -2.07 -12.48
CA LEU A 261 -1.75 -2.05 -13.36
C LEU A 261 -2.00 -3.40 -14.05
N ALA A 262 -0.93 -4.15 -14.32
CA ALA A 262 -1.04 -5.51 -14.85
C ALA A 262 -1.55 -6.54 -13.83
N GLY A 263 -1.70 -6.13 -12.57
CA GLY A 263 -2.19 -7.03 -11.51
C GLY A 263 -1.12 -7.93 -10.92
N HIS A 264 0.15 -7.60 -11.12
CA HIS A 264 1.24 -8.40 -10.62
C HIS A 264 1.57 -8.07 -9.17
N THR A 265 2.17 -9.03 -8.48
CA THR A 265 2.79 -8.88 -7.16
C THR A 265 4.29 -8.99 -7.30
N GLY A 266 5.04 -8.06 -6.70
CA GLY A 266 6.48 -8.07 -6.87
C GLY A 266 7.23 -7.07 -6.00
N THR A 267 8.55 -7.02 -6.24
CA THR A 267 9.47 -6.08 -5.61
C THR A 267 10.39 -5.50 -6.67
N ILE A 268 10.51 -4.18 -6.67
CA ILE A 268 11.48 -3.47 -7.52
C ILE A 268 12.31 -2.56 -6.63
N ARG A 269 13.64 -2.61 -6.83
CA ARG A 269 14.57 -1.67 -6.21
C ARG A 269 14.71 -0.45 -7.10
N PHE A 270 14.58 0.74 -6.52
CA PHE A 270 14.61 1.99 -7.27
C PHE A 270 15.17 3.14 -6.44
N ASP A 271 15.58 4.18 -7.12
CA ASP A 271 15.95 5.43 -6.48
C ASP A 271 14.70 6.26 -6.21
N ASN A 272 14.38 6.45 -4.94
CA ASN A 272 13.28 7.31 -4.50
C ASN A 272 13.86 8.67 -4.07
N GLN A 273 14.02 9.58 -5.03
CA GLN A 273 14.51 10.94 -4.81
C GLN A 273 15.87 10.97 -4.08
N GLY A 274 16.84 10.19 -4.56
CA GLY A 274 18.18 10.06 -3.97
C GLY A 274 18.27 9.07 -2.81
N ASN A 275 17.19 8.35 -2.48
CA ASN A 275 17.17 7.31 -1.47
C ASN A 275 16.95 5.94 -2.11
N ASP A 276 17.95 5.09 -2.06
CA ASP A 276 17.83 3.70 -2.50
C ASP A 276 16.73 2.98 -1.69
N SER A 277 15.71 2.50 -2.38
CA SER A 277 14.47 1.99 -1.78
C SER A 277 13.96 0.76 -2.52
N TYR A 278 13.17 -0.04 -1.83
CA TYR A 278 12.39 -1.12 -2.40
C TYR A 278 10.91 -0.74 -2.44
N ALA A 279 10.28 -0.89 -3.60
CA ALA A 279 8.84 -0.87 -3.76
C ALA A 279 8.32 -2.31 -3.72
N PHE A 280 7.47 -2.60 -2.76
CA PHE A 280 6.72 -3.85 -2.66
C PHE A 280 5.30 -3.56 -3.08
N TYR A 281 4.79 -4.27 -4.07
CA TYR A 281 3.46 -4.02 -4.61
C TYR A 281 2.65 -5.30 -4.79
N THR A 282 1.34 -5.17 -4.64
CA THR A 282 0.36 -6.21 -4.90
C THR A 282 -0.98 -5.59 -5.28
N THR A 283 -1.84 -6.36 -5.92
CA THR A 283 -3.20 -5.93 -6.28
C THR A 283 -4.22 -6.33 -5.23
N ILE A 284 -5.35 -5.60 -5.23
CA ILE A 284 -6.58 -5.94 -4.53
C ILE A 284 -7.55 -6.48 -5.60
N PRO A 285 -7.63 -7.81 -5.78
CA PRO A 285 -8.20 -8.40 -7.00
C PRO A 285 -9.66 -8.03 -7.27
N GLN A 286 -10.49 -7.95 -6.21
CA GLN A 286 -11.93 -7.68 -6.33
C GLN A 286 -12.24 -6.29 -6.86
N ILE A 287 -11.33 -5.33 -6.63
CA ILE A 287 -11.57 -3.91 -6.89
C ILE A 287 -10.72 -3.42 -8.05
N GLY A 288 -9.60 -4.13 -8.35
CA GLY A 288 -8.65 -3.75 -9.38
C GLY A 288 -7.79 -2.55 -9.00
N TRP A 289 -7.72 -2.21 -7.70
CA TRP A 289 -6.75 -1.27 -7.16
C TRP A 289 -5.46 -1.99 -6.80
N SER A 290 -4.38 -1.25 -6.72
CA SER A 290 -3.09 -1.80 -6.31
C SER A 290 -2.51 -1.02 -5.14
N VAL A 291 -1.89 -1.75 -4.22
CA VAL A 291 -1.20 -1.17 -3.06
C VAL A 291 0.30 -1.33 -3.25
N CYS A 292 1.03 -0.28 -2.93
CA CYS A 292 2.49 -0.30 -2.90
C CYS A 292 2.98 0.24 -1.56
N THR A 293 3.98 -0.43 -1.00
CA THR A 293 4.73 0.05 0.15
C THR A 293 6.18 0.32 -0.26
N VAL A 294 6.64 1.53 -0.02
CA VAL A 294 8.02 1.95 -0.27
C VAL A 294 8.80 1.90 1.03
N CYS A 295 9.87 1.12 1.02
CA CYS A 295 10.77 0.93 2.16
C CYS A 295 12.20 1.32 1.78
N PRO A 296 12.84 2.25 2.48
CA PRO A 296 14.27 2.51 2.30
C PRO A 296 15.11 1.25 2.52
N SER A 297 16.01 0.95 1.59
CA SER A 297 16.88 -0.24 1.62
C SER A 297 17.63 -0.37 2.94
N ARG A 298 18.09 0.75 3.48
CA ARG A 298 18.79 0.84 4.76
C ARG A 298 18.01 0.18 5.91
N ILE A 299 16.68 0.30 5.91
CA ILE A 299 15.83 -0.23 7.00
C ILE A 299 15.66 -1.73 6.86
N ILE A 300 15.44 -2.21 5.64
CA ILE A 300 15.35 -3.63 5.34
C ILE A 300 16.66 -4.33 5.70
N LEU A 301 17.80 -3.67 5.43
CA LEU A 301 19.12 -4.19 5.71
C LEU A 301 19.61 -3.95 7.14
N GLN A 302 18.89 -3.22 7.98
CA GLN A 302 19.30 -2.92 9.35
C GLN A 302 19.46 -4.17 10.23
N GLU A 303 18.66 -5.20 10.02
CA GLU A 303 18.83 -6.50 10.69
C GLU A 303 20.13 -7.20 10.25
N LEU A 304 20.55 -6.99 8.98
CA LEU A 304 21.85 -7.44 8.46
C LEU A 304 23.02 -6.78 9.20
N ASP A 305 22.96 -5.46 9.40
CA ASP A 305 24.03 -4.73 10.07
C ASP A 305 24.28 -5.23 11.49
N SER A 306 23.24 -5.59 12.21
CA SER A 306 23.36 -6.15 13.55
C SER A 306 24.00 -7.54 13.54
N THR A 307 23.61 -8.39 12.61
CA THR A 307 24.15 -9.74 12.43
C THR A 307 25.57 -9.71 11.89
N SER A 308 25.85 -8.86 10.91
CA SER A 308 27.18 -8.64 10.35
C SER A 308 28.16 -8.15 11.42
N ARG A 309 27.77 -7.22 12.29
CA ARG A 309 28.60 -6.77 13.41
C ARG A 309 28.93 -7.91 14.37
N LYS A 310 27.97 -8.75 14.75
CA LYS A 310 28.22 -9.91 15.61
C LYS A 310 29.22 -10.88 14.96
N ILE A 311 29.09 -11.12 13.68
CA ILE A 311 30.01 -11.98 12.90
C ILE A 311 31.42 -11.37 12.90
N ILE A 312 31.56 -10.06 12.65
CA ILE A 312 32.86 -9.36 12.68
C ILE A 312 33.50 -9.44 14.08
N TYR A 313 32.72 -9.22 15.14
CA TYR A 313 33.25 -9.34 16.51
C TYR A 313 33.71 -10.77 16.83
N THR A 314 32.94 -11.79 16.45
CA THR A 314 33.33 -13.20 16.64
C THR A 314 34.63 -13.52 15.90
N PHE A 315 34.79 -12.97 14.71
CA PHE A 315 35.99 -13.10 13.90
C PHE A 315 37.22 -12.43 14.56
N LEU A 316 37.06 -11.21 15.03
CA LEU A 316 38.14 -10.50 15.74
C LEU A 316 38.60 -11.25 17.00
N VAL A 317 37.67 -11.81 17.76
CA VAL A 317 37.96 -12.65 18.92
C VAL A 317 38.70 -13.91 18.49
N GLY A 318 38.32 -14.58 17.40
CA GLY A 318 39.00 -15.75 16.84
C GLY A 318 40.43 -15.43 16.43
N ILE A 319 40.70 -14.32 15.76
CA ILE A 319 42.06 -13.84 15.41
C ILE A 319 42.86 -13.59 16.68
N LEU A 320 42.30 -12.94 17.70
CA LEU A 320 43.00 -12.66 18.95
C LEU A 320 43.46 -13.96 19.66
N ILE A 321 42.55 -14.95 19.72
CA ILE A 321 42.87 -16.27 20.29
C ILE A 321 44.01 -16.95 19.49
N LEU A 322 43.95 -16.89 18.18
CA LEU A 322 44.95 -17.48 17.31
C LEU A 322 46.33 -16.81 17.50
N LEU A 323 46.38 -15.49 17.62
CA LEU A 323 47.59 -14.73 17.94
C LEU A 323 48.18 -15.15 19.30
N LEU A 324 47.33 -15.31 20.33
CA LEU A 324 47.76 -15.78 21.66
C LEU A 324 48.37 -17.19 21.60
N ILE A 325 47.74 -18.12 20.87
CA ILE A 325 48.23 -19.48 20.71
C ILE A 325 49.60 -19.46 20.00
N VAL A 326 49.75 -18.70 18.91
CA VAL A 326 51.02 -18.59 18.19
C VAL A 326 52.09 -17.94 19.06
N SER A 327 51.77 -16.91 19.83
CA SER A 327 52.68 -16.25 20.74
C SER A 327 53.20 -17.18 21.85
N VAL A 328 52.29 -17.96 22.47
CA VAL A 328 52.65 -18.97 23.49
C VAL A 328 53.52 -20.08 22.90
N SER A 329 53.14 -20.60 21.70
CA SER A 329 53.95 -21.61 21.00
C SER A 329 55.37 -21.10 20.66
N TYR A 330 55.46 -19.81 20.28
CA TYR A 330 56.77 -19.20 19.98
C TYR A 330 57.64 -19.08 21.23
N THR A 331 57.09 -18.66 22.37
CA THR A 331 57.81 -18.58 23.65
C THR A 331 58.29 -19.94 24.15
N HIS A 332 57.49 -21.00 23.95
CA HIS A 332 57.84 -22.35 24.35
C HIS A 332 58.89 -23.02 23.44
N LEU A 333 59.00 -22.60 22.17
CA LEU A 333 59.99 -23.11 21.21
C LEU A 333 61.33 -22.35 21.29
N THR A 334 61.38 -21.21 21.99
CA THR A 334 62.60 -20.39 22.14
C THR A 334 63.24 -20.48 23.54
N LEU A 335 62.63 -21.21 24.46
CA LEU A 335 63.21 -21.69 25.71
C LEU A 335 63.78 -23.09 25.54
#